data_832759ce40706fd27569ec2bbf91bbdc
#
_entry.id   832759ce40706fd27569ec2bbf91bbdc
#
_cell.length_a   1.000
_cell.length_b   1.000
_cell.length_c   1.000
_cell.angle_alpha   90.00
_cell.angle_beta   90.00
_cell.angle_gamma   90.00
#
_symmetry.space_group_name_H-M   'P 1'
#
loop_
_entity.id
_entity.type
_entity.pdbx_description
1 polymer ?
#
loop_
_entity_poly.entity_id
_entity_poly.type
_entity_poly.pdbx_seq_one_letter_code
_entity_poly.pdbx_strand_id
1 'polypeptide(L)'
;DGGDVIDVLRAYKKAWGHRMKGFQLQRRVEGVEIAVCGFFNGTSFVEPINFNFEHKKLFPGNIGPSTGEMGTAMFWAGRNRLFAETLGRLEGWLAEEGYVGSIDVNCIVNADGIYPLEFTPRFGYPTIALQGEAFESPTGAFFADLAHGRDPNLQVHRGYQVAVRVVLPPFPFDDEKTYDENSRNAAVVFETDDRTGLHIEDAKLVNGQWRVAGDAGMPLVVTG
;
A
#
# COMPACT_ATOMS: atom_id res chain seq x y z
N ASP A 1 10.45 -5.97 25.48
CA ASP A 1 10.98 -4.86 26.26
C ASP A 1 11.96 -4.08 25.40
N GLY A 2 12.58 -3.00 25.94
CA GLY A 2 13.50 -2.18 25.14
C GLY A 2 14.87 -2.83 24.85
N GLY A 3 15.15 -4.00 25.36
CA GLY A 3 16.40 -4.74 25.12
C GLY A 3 16.54 -5.13 23.64
N ASP A 4 15.49 -5.65 23.05
CA ASP A 4 15.47 -6.06 21.66
C ASP A 4 15.75 -4.88 20.71
N VAL A 5 15.22 -3.70 21.01
CA VAL A 5 15.46 -2.48 20.22
C VAL A 5 16.94 -2.10 20.25
N ILE A 6 17.59 -2.19 21.41
CA ILE A 6 19.01 -1.89 21.56
C ILE A 6 19.86 -2.85 20.75
N ASP A 7 19.54 -4.13 20.75
CA ASP A 7 20.29 -5.15 20.00
C ASP A 7 20.11 -4.99 18.49
N VAL A 8 18.89 -4.69 18.03
CA VAL A 8 18.62 -4.34 16.62
C VAL A 8 19.39 -3.09 16.20
N LEU A 9 19.38 -2.03 17.01
CA LEU A 9 20.14 -0.81 16.72
C LEU A 9 21.65 -1.05 16.65
N ARG A 10 22.18 -1.90 17.53
CA ARG A 10 23.60 -2.31 17.48
C ARG A 10 23.95 -3.07 16.20
N ALA A 11 23.07 -4.00 15.80
CA ALA A 11 23.22 -4.77 14.57
C ALA A 11 23.15 -3.84 13.34
N TYR A 12 22.20 -2.93 13.27
CA TYR A 12 22.08 -1.93 12.21
C TYR A 12 23.27 -0.99 12.16
N LYS A 13 23.76 -0.51 13.29
CA LYS A 13 24.96 0.32 13.34
C LYS A 13 26.17 -0.41 12.75
N LYS A 14 26.32 -1.71 13.05
CA LYS A 14 27.40 -2.54 12.54
C LYS A 14 27.27 -2.78 11.02
N ALA A 15 26.06 -3.11 10.55
CA ALA A 15 25.83 -3.50 9.16
C ALA A 15 25.72 -2.28 8.21
N TRP A 16 25.02 -1.22 8.63
CA TRP A 16 24.63 -0.10 7.75
C TRP A 16 24.96 1.28 8.30
N GLY A 17 25.64 1.37 9.42
CA GLY A 17 25.92 2.65 10.08
C GLY A 17 26.60 3.69 9.18
N HIS A 18 27.39 3.23 8.19
CA HIS A 18 28.03 4.10 7.19
C HIS A 18 27.06 4.66 6.14
N ARG A 19 25.85 4.08 6.02
CA ARG A 19 24.80 4.50 5.06
C ARG A 19 23.67 5.27 5.73
N MET A 20 23.46 5.06 7.04
CA MET A 20 22.39 5.70 7.78
C MET A 20 22.78 7.11 8.23
N LYS A 21 22.09 8.11 7.70
CA LYS A 21 22.26 9.52 8.10
C LYS A 21 21.50 9.87 9.38
N GLY A 22 20.48 9.11 9.73
CA GLY A 22 19.64 9.31 10.91
C GLY A 22 18.55 8.24 11.00
N PHE A 23 17.89 8.18 12.14
CA PHE A 23 16.73 7.33 12.38
C PHE A 23 15.78 8.03 13.34
N GLN A 24 14.53 7.62 13.31
CA GLN A 24 13.48 8.10 14.20
C GLN A 24 13.10 7.02 15.20
N LEU A 25 12.95 7.42 16.47
CA LEU A 25 12.34 6.58 17.49
C LEU A 25 10.91 7.04 17.73
N GLN A 26 9.98 6.11 17.61
CA GLN A 26 8.58 6.33 17.93
C GLN A 26 8.18 5.53 19.16
N ARG A 27 7.28 6.10 19.97
CA ARG A 27 6.67 5.37 21.07
C ARG A 27 5.80 4.25 20.48
N ARG A 28 5.96 3.01 20.97
CA ARG A 28 5.04 1.93 20.64
C ARG A 28 3.65 2.25 21.21
N VAL A 29 2.65 2.19 20.35
CA VAL A 29 1.24 2.37 20.69
C VAL A 29 0.50 1.11 20.25
N GLU A 30 -0.45 0.67 21.08
CA GLU A 30 -1.35 -0.44 20.75
C GLU A 30 -2.70 0.10 20.29
N GLY A 31 -3.28 -0.51 19.26
CA GLY A 31 -4.55 -0.11 18.67
C GLY A 31 -4.80 -0.76 17.33
N VAL A 32 -5.73 -0.23 16.59
CA VAL A 32 -6.04 -0.65 15.22
C VAL A 32 -5.21 0.17 14.25
N GLU A 33 -4.45 -0.48 13.39
CA GLU A 33 -3.76 0.19 12.28
C GLU A 33 -4.76 0.45 11.15
N ILE A 34 -4.82 1.69 10.72
CA ILE A 34 -5.66 2.14 9.61
C ILE A 34 -4.91 3.19 8.81
N ALA A 35 -4.95 3.09 7.49
CA ALA A 35 -4.44 4.12 6.60
C ALA A 35 -5.58 5.02 6.11
N VAL A 36 -5.27 6.30 5.98
CA VAL A 36 -6.10 7.31 5.33
C VAL A 36 -5.41 7.72 4.05
N CYS A 37 -6.02 7.44 2.92
CA CYS A 37 -5.47 7.75 1.60
C CYS A 37 -6.35 8.77 0.89
N GLY A 38 -5.73 9.79 0.29
CA GLY A 38 -6.42 10.80 -0.50
C GLY A 38 -5.70 11.13 -1.79
N PHE A 39 -6.47 11.52 -2.79
CA PHE A 39 -5.96 12.12 -4.01
C PHE A 39 -6.00 13.64 -3.87
N PHE A 40 -4.86 14.30 -4.03
CA PHE A 40 -4.75 15.75 -3.92
C PHE A 40 -4.55 16.37 -5.31
N ASN A 41 -5.37 17.37 -5.66
CA ASN A 41 -5.39 17.96 -7.00
C ASN A 41 -4.58 19.26 -7.14
N GLY A 42 -3.74 19.57 -6.17
CA GLY A 42 -2.99 20.82 -6.12
C GLY A 42 -3.65 21.91 -5.29
N THR A 43 -4.91 21.72 -4.89
CA THR A 43 -5.67 22.70 -4.11
C THR A 43 -6.37 22.06 -2.91
N SER A 44 -6.97 20.88 -3.11
CA SER A 44 -7.73 20.17 -2.09
C SER A 44 -7.70 18.66 -2.32
N PHE A 45 -8.04 17.90 -1.28
CA PHE A 45 -8.29 16.47 -1.43
C PHE A 45 -9.62 16.24 -2.15
N VAL A 46 -9.56 15.35 -3.15
CA VAL A 46 -10.74 14.86 -3.88
C VAL A 46 -11.55 13.93 -2.98
N GLU A 47 -12.86 14.09 -2.96
CA GLU A 47 -13.75 13.20 -2.22
C GLU A 47 -14.42 12.18 -3.16
N PRO A 48 -14.75 10.99 -2.62
CA PRO A 48 -14.58 10.52 -1.24
C PRO A 48 -13.13 10.16 -0.88
N ILE A 49 -12.85 10.11 0.42
CA ILE A 49 -11.57 9.71 0.99
C ILE A 49 -11.53 8.18 1.13
N ASN A 50 -10.39 7.57 0.84
CA ASN A 50 -10.16 6.15 1.00
C ASN A 50 -9.59 5.83 2.38
N PHE A 51 -10.11 4.76 3.00
CA PHE A 51 -9.64 4.21 4.26
C PHE A 51 -9.34 2.74 4.07
N ASN A 52 -8.21 2.27 4.58
CA ASN A 52 -7.83 0.87 4.43
C ASN A 52 -7.20 0.28 5.68
N PHE A 53 -7.42 -1.03 5.85
CA PHE A 53 -6.83 -1.87 6.88
C PHE A 53 -5.86 -2.83 6.21
N GLU A 54 -4.59 -2.73 6.53
CA GLU A 54 -3.52 -3.51 5.94
C GLU A 54 -3.20 -4.75 6.78
N HIS A 55 -3.11 -5.91 6.13
CA HIS A 55 -2.61 -7.12 6.74
C HIS A 55 -1.14 -7.32 6.37
N LYS A 56 -0.23 -7.10 7.34
CA LYS A 56 1.22 -7.07 7.10
C LYS A 56 1.92 -8.41 7.33
N LYS A 57 1.31 -9.33 8.04
CA LYS A 57 1.90 -10.64 8.31
C LYS A 57 1.68 -11.60 7.16
N LEU A 58 2.64 -12.51 6.94
CA LEU A 58 2.60 -13.48 5.84
C LEU A 58 1.36 -14.38 5.89
N PHE A 59 0.95 -14.80 7.08
CA PHE A 59 -0.17 -15.70 7.27
C PHE A 59 -1.34 -15.06 8.01
N PRO A 60 -2.57 -15.60 7.82
CA PRO A 60 -3.73 -15.20 8.61
C PRO A 60 -3.49 -15.29 10.12
N GLY A 61 -4.23 -14.51 10.89
CA GLY A 61 -4.10 -14.49 12.36
C GLY A 61 -2.85 -13.77 12.88
N ASN A 62 -2.26 -12.87 12.09
CA ASN A 62 -1.05 -12.13 12.44
C ASN A 62 0.17 -13.04 12.71
N ILE A 63 0.30 -14.13 11.96
CA ILE A 63 1.36 -15.13 12.12
C ILE A 63 2.42 -14.96 11.02
N GLY A 64 3.67 -15.28 11.37
CA GLY A 64 4.81 -15.24 10.44
C GLY A 64 5.51 -13.87 10.38
N PRO A 65 6.46 -13.72 9.44
CA PRO A 65 7.21 -12.49 9.27
C PRO A 65 6.33 -11.34 8.76
N SER A 66 6.76 -10.11 9.00
CA SER A 66 6.17 -8.92 8.36
C SER A 66 6.66 -8.83 6.92
N THR A 67 5.77 -8.45 6.00
CA THR A 67 5.98 -8.50 4.55
C THR A 67 5.78 -7.16 3.85
N GLY A 68 5.57 -6.10 4.57
CA GLY A 68 5.04 -4.87 4.00
C GLY A 68 3.51 -4.95 3.94
N GLU A 69 2.93 -5.71 3.02
CA GLU A 69 1.47 -5.89 2.94
C GLU A 69 1.11 -7.17 2.15
N MET A 70 0.32 -8.04 2.76
CA MET A 70 -0.21 -9.27 2.15
C MET A 70 -1.65 -9.14 1.68
N GLY A 71 -2.34 -8.16 2.16
CA GLY A 71 -3.72 -7.89 1.78
C GLY A 71 -4.24 -6.63 2.44
N THR A 72 -5.32 -6.11 1.89
CA THR A 72 -5.98 -4.92 2.41
C THR A 72 -7.48 -5.04 2.31
N ALA A 73 -8.18 -4.50 3.28
CA ALA A 73 -9.61 -4.24 3.20
C ALA A 73 -9.81 -2.74 3.21
N MET A 74 -10.50 -2.20 2.20
CA MET A 74 -10.72 -0.77 2.08
C MET A 74 -12.18 -0.39 1.95
N PHE A 75 -12.47 0.86 2.21
CA PHE A 75 -13.77 1.49 1.96
C PHE A 75 -13.61 2.98 1.67
N TRP A 76 -14.63 3.56 1.09
CA TRP A 76 -14.67 5.00 0.80
C TRP A 76 -15.67 5.71 1.71
N ALA A 77 -15.29 6.88 2.20
CA ALA A 77 -16.17 7.70 3.03
C ALA A 77 -15.88 9.20 2.81
N GLY A 78 -16.83 10.04 3.20
CA GLY A 78 -16.59 11.48 3.27
C GLY A 78 -15.54 11.86 4.32
N ARG A 79 -15.17 13.10 4.37
CA ARG A 79 -14.23 13.67 5.36
C ARG A 79 -14.76 13.44 6.77
N ASN A 80 -14.11 12.53 7.48
CA ASN A 80 -14.45 12.17 8.85
C ASN A 80 -13.38 12.69 9.83
N ARG A 81 -13.54 12.37 11.13
CA ARG A 81 -12.61 12.79 12.18
C ARG A 81 -11.17 12.31 11.90
N LEU A 82 -11.01 11.08 11.45
CA LEU A 82 -9.68 10.51 11.19
C LEU A 82 -8.98 11.29 10.06
N PHE A 83 -9.68 11.58 8.96
CA PHE A 83 -9.16 12.45 7.91
C PHE A 83 -8.84 13.86 8.43
N ALA A 84 -9.75 14.48 9.17
CA ALA A 84 -9.58 15.85 9.66
C ALA A 84 -8.39 15.99 10.63
N GLU A 85 -8.10 14.97 11.42
CA GLU A 85 -6.97 14.97 12.36
C GLU A 85 -5.64 14.52 11.72
N THR A 86 -5.65 14.05 10.47
CA THR A 86 -4.48 13.56 9.72
C THR A 86 -4.26 14.34 8.44
N LEU A 87 -4.60 13.79 7.28
CA LEU A 87 -4.37 14.41 5.96
C LEU A 87 -5.02 15.79 5.82
N GLY A 88 -6.19 15.99 6.43
CA GLY A 88 -6.88 17.29 6.38
C GLY A 88 -6.06 18.44 6.95
N ARG A 89 -5.15 18.18 7.89
CA ARG A 89 -4.25 19.20 8.45
C ARG A 89 -3.14 19.61 7.47
N LEU A 90 -2.88 18.82 6.46
CA LEU A 90 -1.82 19.06 5.49
C LEU A 90 -2.32 19.82 4.26
N GLU A 91 -3.63 19.99 4.11
CA GLU A 91 -4.26 20.52 2.88
C GLU A 91 -3.64 21.86 2.45
N GLY A 92 -3.51 22.81 3.36
CA GLY A 92 -2.90 24.11 3.09
C GLY A 92 -1.42 24.01 2.69
N TRP A 93 -0.64 23.21 3.41
CA TRP A 93 0.77 23.01 3.12
C TRP A 93 0.98 22.30 1.78
N LEU A 94 0.20 21.25 1.48
CA LEU A 94 0.27 20.55 0.19
C LEU A 94 -0.05 21.47 -0.99
N ALA A 95 -1.01 22.39 -0.80
CA ALA A 95 -1.34 23.39 -1.82
C ALA A 95 -0.20 24.41 -2.03
N GLU A 96 0.44 24.87 -0.96
CA GLU A 96 1.60 25.77 -1.01
C GLU A 96 2.79 25.14 -1.72
N GLU A 97 3.02 23.83 -1.49
CA GLU A 97 4.08 23.05 -2.16
C GLU A 97 3.72 22.62 -3.59
N GLY A 98 2.50 22.89 -4.05
CA GLY A 98 2.03 22.49 -5.38
C GLY A 98 1.92 20.99 -5.57
N TYR A 99 1.68 20.23 -4.49
CA TYR A 99 1.57 18.77 -4.55
C TYR A 99 0.35 18.34 -5.37
N VAL A 100 0.54 17.37 -6.25
CA VAL A 100 -0.54 16.70 -6.99
C VAL A 100 -0.28 15.20 -6.97
N GLY A 101 -1.25 14.42 -6.52
CA GLY A 101 -1.10 12.96 -6.52
C GLY A 101 -1.76 12.25 -5.35
N SER A 102 -1.41 10.98 -5.19
CA SER A 102 -1.84 10.15 -4.06
C SER A 102 -0.92 10.36 -2.86
N ILE A 103 -1.51 10.50 -1.70
CA ILE A 103 -0.79 10.49 -0.41
C ILE A 103 -1.63 9.76 0.61
N ASP A 104 -0.98 8.90 1.39
CA ASP A 104 -1.61 8.27 2.54
C ASP A 104 -0.81 8.51 3.83
N VAL A 105 -1.47 8.26 4.95
CA VAL A 105 -0.87 8.22 6.27
C VAL A 105 -1.38 7.01 7.02
N ASN A 106 -0.47 6.14 7.44
CA ASN A 106 -0.77 5.03 8.33
C ASN A 106 -0.82 5.52 9.77
N CYS A 107 -1.84 5.10 10.50
CA CYS A 107 -2.08 5.51 11.89
C CYS A 107 -2.41 4.29 12.75
N ILE A 108 -2.01 4.34 14.02
CA ILE A 108 -2.62 3.52 15.06
C ILE A 108 -3.73 4.33 15.72
N VAL A 109 -4.92 3.74 15.83
CA VAL A 109 -6.08 4.37 16.47
C VAL A 109 -6.51 3.54 17.67
N ASN A 110 -6.71 4.20 18.80
CA ASN A 110 -7.25 3.60 20.03
C ASN A 110 -8.16 4.59 20.77
N ALA A 111 -8.57 4.23 21.99
CA ALA A 111 -9.43 5.08 22.81
C ALA A 111 -8.80 6.43 23.21
N ASP A 112 -7.47 6.50 23.24
CA ASP A 112 -6.73 7.68 23.67
C ASP A 112 -6.47 8.67 22.53
N GLY A 113 -6.47 8.19 21.27
CA GLY A 113 -6.23 9.07 20.13
C GLY A 113 -5.84 8.39 18.82
N ILE A 114 -5.36 9.23 17.93
CA ILE A 114 -4.86 8.89 16.59
C ILE A 114 -3.36 9.16 16.57
N TYR A 115 -2.56 8.15 16.24
CA TYR A 115 -1.10 8.21 16.27
C TYR A 115 -0.57 7.94 14.85
N PRO A 116 -0.20 8.98 14.08
CA PRO A 116 0.40 8.80 12.76
C PRO A 116 1.73 8.06 12.86
N LEU A 117 1.96 7.12 11.93
CA LEU A 117 3.19 6.32 11.86
C LEU A 117 4.11 6.84 10.76
N GLU A 118 3.61 6.86 9.53
CA GLU A 118 4.37 7.28 8.36
C GLU A 118 3.46 7.84 7.28
N PHE A 119 4.04 8.69 6.41
CA PHE A 119 3.41 9.16 5.19
C PHE A 119 3.93 8.37 4.01
N THR A 120 3.01 8.04 3.10
CA THR A 120 3.34 7.37 1.84
C THR A 120 2.86 8.23 0.67
N PRO A 121 3.71 9.11 0.10
CA PRO A 121 3.33 10.02 -1.00
C PRO A 121 3.42 9.28 -2.36
N ARG A 122 2.73 8.19 -2.49
CA ARG A 122 2.63 7.32 -3.68
C ARG A 122 1.38 6.45 -3.60
N PHE A 123 1.07 5.74 -4.67
CA PHE A 123 0.04 4.71 -4.64
C PHE A 123 0.40 3.57 -3.68
N GLY A 124 -0.59 3.10 -2.90
CA GLY A 124 -0.46 1.90 -2.08
C GLY A 124 -0.51 0.63 -2.94
N TYR A 125 0.16 -0.41 -2.51
CA TYR A 125 0.11 -1.74 -3.11
C TYR A 125 -0.31 -2.76 -2.04
N PRO A 126 -1.39 -3.53 -2.23
CA PRO A 126 -2.24 -3.69 -3.43
C PRO A 126 -3.41 -2.69 -3.52
N THR A 127 -3.50 -1.69 -2.66
CA THR A 127 -4.63 -0.75 -2.56
C THR A 127 -4.98 -0.09 -3.89
N ILE A 128 -3.98 0.23 -4.74
CA ILE A 128 -4.24 0.86 -6.05
C ILE A 128 -5.09 -0.01 -6.98
N ALA A 129 -4.96 -1.33 -6.90
CA ALA A 129 -5.78 -2.24 -7.68
C ALA A 129 -7.26 -2.10 -7.29
N LEU A 130 -7.54 -2.09 -5.99
CA LEU A 130 -8.89 -1.87 -5.46
C LEU A 130 -9.44 -0.49 -5.81
N GLN A 131 -8.61 0.56 -5.68
CA GLN A 131 -9.01 1.92 -6.04
C GLN A 131 -9.41 2.01 -7.51
N GLY A 132 -8.63 1.38 -8.40
CA GLY A 132 -8.92 1.34 -9.83
C GLY A 132 -10.22 0.62 -10.17
N GLU A 133 -10.50 -0.49 -9.50
CA GLU A 133 -11.77 -1.23 -9.67
C GLU A 133 -12.98 -0.50 -9.06
N ALA A 134 -12.75 0.26 -7.99
CA ALA A 134 -13.80 1.04 -7.34
C ALA A 134 -14.30 2.21 -8.19
N PHE A 135 -13.51 2.71 -9.12
CA PHE A 135 -13.86 3.88 -9.92
C PHE A 135 -14.99 3.55 -10.90
N GLU A 136 -16.09 4.26 -10.79
CA GLU A 136 -17.20 4.20 -11.77
C GLU A 136 -16.89 5.03 -13.03
N SER A 137 -15.95 5.96 -12.94
CA SER A 137 -15.48 6.77 -14.05
C SER A 137 -14.23 6.16 -14.68
N PRO A 138 -13.94 6.45 -15.98
CA PRO A 138 -12.69 5.99 -16.61
C PRO A 138 -11.47 6.49 -15.84
N THR A 139 -10.64 5.58 -15.36
CA THR A 139 -9.46 5.85 -14.54
C THR A 139 -8.51 6.85 -15.18
N GLY A 140 -8.33 6.78 -16.51
CA GLY A 140 -7.49 7.72 -17.26
C GLY A 140 -8.04 9.15 -17.23
N ALA A 141 -9.36 9.33 -17.30
CA ALA A 141 -9.99 10.66 -17.18
C ALA A 141 -9.80 11.23 -15.78
N PHE A 142 -10.01 10.40 -14.75
CA PHE A 142 -9.76 10.77 -13.36
C PHE A 142 -8.34 11.30 -13.15
N PHE A 143 -7.32 10.57 -13.58
CA PHE A 143 -5.93 11.01 -13.41
C PHE A 143 -5.58 12.22 -14.27
N ALA A 144 -6.17 12.36 -15.46
CA ALA A 144 -5.99 13.56 -16.28
C ALA A 144 -6.56 14.81 -15.59
N ASP A 145 -7.74 14.72 -14.99
CA ASP A 145 -8.35 15.81 -14.25
C ASP A 145 -7.56 16.16 -12.99
N LEU A 146 -7.16 15.15 -12.22
CA LEU A 146 -6.30 15.32 -11.04
C LEU A 146 -5.01 16.09 -11.41
N ALA A 147 -4.30 15.64 -12.46
CA ALA A 147 -3.05 16.23 -12.91
C ALA A 147 -3.19 17.67 -13.42
N HIS A 148 -4.38 18.07 -13.88
CA HIS A 148 -4.66 19.45 -14.30
C HIS A 148 -5.26 20.33 -13.19
N GLY A 149 -5.27 19.84 -11.96
CA GLY A 149 -5.81 20.58 -10.82
C GLY A 149 -7.34 20.73 -10.82
N ARG A 150 -8.03 19.89 -11.61
CA ARG A 150 -9.49 19.88 -11.64
C ARG A 150 -10.04 18.93 -10.58
N ASP A 151 -11.28 19.15 -10.18
CA ASP A 151 -12.04 18.16 -9.42
C ASP A 151 -12.58 17.11 -10.40
N PRO A 152 -12.11 15.85 -10.31
CA PRO A 152 -12.56 14.79 -11.21
C PRO A 152 -13.97 14.28 -10.88
N ASN A 153 -14.65 14.83 -9.87
CA ASN A 153 -15.97 14.38 -9.38
C ASN A 153 -15.99 12.86 -9.17
N LEU A 154 -15.07 12.37 -8.34
CA LEU A 154 -14.82 10.93 -8.15
C LEU A 154 -16.09 10.19 -7.70
N GLN A 155 -16.53 9.25 -8.52
CA GLN A 155 -17.62 8.33 -8.20
C GLN A 155 -17.02 6.93 -7.97
N VAL A 156 -17.43 6.27 -6.91
CA VAL A 156 -16.89 4.97 -6.50
C VAL A 156 -17.98 4.01 -6.05
N HIS A 157 -17.76 2.73 -6.26
CA HIS A 157 -18.60 1.68 -5.70
C HIS A 157 -18.59 1.74 -4.18
N ARG A 158 -19.77 1.60 -3.58
CA ARG A 158 -19.95 1.57 -2.13
C ARG A 158 -19.70 0.17 -1.58
N GLY A 159 -19.27 0.11 -0.33
CA GLY A 159 -19.03 -1.13 0.40
C GLY A 159 -17.56 -1.33 0.73
N TYR A 160 -17.26 -2.52 1.24
CA TYR A 160 -15.88 -2.94 1.47
C TYR A 160 -15.36 -3.66 0.24
N GLN A 161 -14.09 -3.45 -0.04
CA GLN A 161 -13.35 -4.11 -1.10
C GLN A 161 -12.12 -4.75 -0.47
N VAL A 162 -11.72 -5.91 -0.96
CA VAL A 162 -10.62 -6.69 -0.38
C VAL A 162 -9.64 -7.05 -1.48
N ALA A 163 -8.35 -6.90 -1.19
CA ALA A 163 -7.27 -7.44 -2.02
C ALA A 163 -6.42 -8.43 -1.23
N VAL A 164 -5.98 -9.48 -1.88
CA VAL A 164 -5.06 -10.45 -1.32
C VAL A 164 -3.92 -10.67 -2.31
N ARG A 165 -2.68 -10.58 -1.82
CA ARG A 165 -1.50 -10.81 -2.62
C ARG A 165 -1.20 -12.30 -2.74
N VAL A 166 -0.90 -12.75 -3.95
CA VAL A 166 -0.41 -14.10 -4.22
C VAL A 166 1.11 -14.05 -4.30
N VAL A 167 1.76 -14.86 -3.50
CA VAL A 167 3.22 -14.89 -3.40
C VAL A 167 3.76 -16.30 -3.62
N LEU A 168 5.00 -16.37 -4.08
CA LEU A 168 5.71 -17.64 -4.31
C LEU A 168 6.87 -17.78 -3.32
N PRO A 169 7.11 -19.00 -2.81
CA PRO A 169 8.35 -19.24 -2.08
C PRO A 169 9.58 -18.86 -2.93
N PRO A 170 10.63 -18.30 -2.35
CA PRO A 170 10.89 -18.14 -0.92
C PRO A 170 10.43 -16.81 -0.30
N PHE A 171 9.42 -16.15 -0.85
CA PHE A 171 8.89 -14.92 -0.27
C PHE A 171 8.59 -15.07 1.25
N PRO A 172 8.95 -14.12 2.11
CA PRO A 172 9.48 -12.76 1.85
C PRO A 172 11.01 -12.66 2.03
N PHE A 173 11.79 -13.42 1.31
CA PHE A 173 13.24 -13.46 1.47
C PHE A 173 13.95 -12.44 0.56
N ASP A 174 15.02 -11.84 1.09
CA ASP A 174 15.89 -10.90 0.37
C ASP A 174 17.09 -11.61 -0.29
N ASP A 175 17.08 -12.95 -0.38
CA ASP A 175 18.13 -13.73 -1.00
C ASP A 175 17.83 -13.95 -2.49
N GLU A 176 18.44 -13.11 -3.33
CA GLU A 176 18.29 -13.14 -4.78
C GLU A 176 18.61 -14.52 -5.38
N LYS A 177 19.63 -15.20 -4.86
CA LYS A 177 19.99 -16.54 -5.35
C LYS A 177 18.88 -17.55 -5.11
N THR A 178 18.32 -17.59 -3.91
CA THR A 178 17.22 -18.50 -3.58
C THR A 178 15.97 -18.16 -4.41
N TYR A 179 15.69 -16.86 -4.65
CA TYR A 179 14.62 -16.44 -5.52
C TYR A 179 14.84 -16.90 -6.98
N ASP A 180 16.04 -16.72 -7.51
CA ASP A 180 16.38 -17.13 -8.88
C ASP A 180 16.24 -18.63 -9.10
N GLU A 181 16.67 -19.44 -8.13
CA GLU A 181 16.61 -20.87 -8.20
C GLU A 181 15.18 -21.46 -8.10
N ASN A 182 14.28 -20.79 -7.35
CA ASN A 182 12.96 -21.35 -7.03
C ASN A 182 11.77 -20.67 -7.72
N SER A 183 11.85 -19.38 -7.97
CA SER A 183 10.66 -18.60 -8.35
C SER A 183 10.81 -17.82 -9.65
N ARG A 184 11.99 -17.30 -9.97
CA ARG A 184 12.20 -16.54 -11.21
C ARG A 184 11.91 -17.40 -12.44
N ASN A 185 11.11 -16.88 -13.35
CA ASN A 185 10.63 -17.55 -14.57
C ASN A 185 9.69 -18.75 -14.33
N ALA A 186 9.22 -19.00 -13.10
CA ALA A 186 8.14 -19.96 -12.89
C ALA A 186 6.94 -19.63 -13.78
N ALA A 187 6.28 -20.62 -14.33
CA ALA A 187 5.10 -20.41 -15.18
C ALA A 187 3.90 -19.99 -14.33
N VAL A 188 3.20 -18.95 -14.77
CA VAL A 188 1.88 -18.58 -14.22
C VAL A 188 0.83 -19.12 -15.20
N VAL A 189 0.06 -20.08 -14.74
CA VAL A 189 -0.97 -20.76 -15.55
C VAL A 189 -2.33 -20.36 -15.01
N PHE A 190 -3.19 -19.89 -15.88
CA PHE A 190 -4.57 -19.58 -15.56
C PHE A 190 -5.45 -20.70 -16.12
N GLU A 191 -6.28 -21.29 -15.27
CA GLU A 191 -7.20 -22.38 -15.66
C GLU A 191 -8.43 -21.87 -16.42
N THR A 192 -8.68 -20.57 -16.40
CA THR A 192 -9.81 -19.92 -17.07
C THR A 192 -9.33 -18.65 -17.78
N ASP A 193 -10.09 -18.21 -18.79
CA ASP A 193 -9.89 -16.93 -19.46
C ASP A 193 -10.47 -15.75 -18.68
N ASP A 194 -11.33 -16.00 -17.69
CA ASP A 194 -11.83 -14.96 -16.80
C ASP A 194 -10.70 -14.42 -15.92
N ARG A 195 -10.45 -13.13 -16.03
CA ARG A 195 -9.43 -12.37 -15.29
C ARG A 195 -10.05 -11.35 -14.33
N THR A 196 -11.35 -11.41 -14.13
CA THR A 196 -12.05 -10.50 -13.22
C THR A 196 -11.43 -10.61 -11.83
N GLY A 197 -11.07 -9.47 -11.24
CA GLY A 197 -10.42 -9.42 -9.94
C GLY A 197 -8.98 -9.97 -9.91
N LEU A 198 -8.33 -10.14 -11.07
CA LEU A 198 -6.92 -10.55 -11.14
C LEU A 198 -6.04 -9.42 -11.69
N HIS A 199 -5.08 -8.99 -10.87
CA HIS A 199 -4.09 -8.00 -11.26
C HIS A 199 -2.72 -8.67 -11.36
N ILE A 200 -2.13 -8.59 -12.56
CA ILE A 200 -0.81 -9.15 -12.83
C ILE A 200 0.23 -8.09 -12.48
N GLU A 201 1.11 -8.41 -11.55
CA GLU A 201 2.18 -7.51 -11.07
C GLU A 201 3.55 -8.01 -11.57
N ASP A 202 4.34 -8.64 -10.73
CA ASP A 202 5.69 -9.11 -11.04
C ASP A 202 5.69 -10.32 -12.01
N ALA A 203 5.16 -10.12 -13.21
CA ALA A 203 5.13 -11.14 -14.25
C ALA A 203 5.43 -10.55 -15.65
N LYS A 204 5.91 -11.39 -16.54
CA LYS A 204 6.22 -11.06 -17.93
C LYS A 204 5.64 -12.09 -18.89
N LEU A 205 5.33 -11.66 -20.10
CA LEU A 205 4.89 -12.56 -21.16
C LEU A 205 6.10 -13.01 -22.00
N VAL A 206 6.34 -14.32 -22.05
CA VAL A 206 7.41 -14.92 -22.85
C VAL A 206 6.81 -15.98 -23.76
N ASN A 207 6.87 -15.77 -25.06
CA ASN A 207 6.31 -16.67 -26.07
C ASN A 207 4.84 -17.06 -25.80
N GLY A 208 4.03 -16.09 -25.39
CA GLY A 208 2.62 -16.30 -25.08
C GLY A 208 2.32 -16.90 -23.69
N GLN A 209 3.34 -17.20 -22.88
CA GLN A 209 3.18 -17.73 -21.53
C GLN A 209 3.59 -16.70 -20.48
N TRP A 210 2.73 -16.50 -19.48
CA TRP A 210 3.05 -15.67 -18.32
C TRP A 210 4.09 -16.37 -17.45
N ARG A 211 5.10 -15.60 -17.02
CA ARG A 211 6.17 -16.08 -16.14
C ARG A 211 6.46 -15.05 -15.07
N VAL A 212 6.77 -15.55 -13.87
CA VAL A 212 7.21 -14.70 -12.76
C VAL A 212 8.45 -13.89 -13.16
N ALA A 213 8.40 -12.61 -12.87
CA ALA A 213 9.45 -11.63 -13.08
C ALA A 213 9.69 -10.86 -11.77
N GLY A 214 10.36 -9.71 -11.85
CA GLY A 214 10.69 -8.93 -10.66
C GLY A 214 11.75 -9.60 -9.80
N ASP A 215 11.75 -9.27 -8.53
CA ASP A 215 12.78 -9.69 -7.56
C ASP A 215 12.19 -10.22 -6.23
N ALA A 216 10.88 -10.19 -6.09
CA ALA A 216 10.21 -10.50 -4.82
C ALA A 216 9.24 -11.69 -4.87
N GLY A 217 8.90 -12.22 -6.05
CA GLY A 217 7.98 -13.36 -6.16
C GLY A 217 6.52 -13.02 -5.82
N MET A 218 6.06 -11.84 -6.24
CA MET A 218 4.69 -11.33 -6.03
C MET A 218 3.94 -11.17 -7.37
N PRO A 219 3.60 -12.26 -8.08
CA PRO A 219 3.11 -12.16 -9.44
C PRO A 219 1.69 -11.62 -9.59
N LEU A 220 0.87 -11.71 -8.56
CA LEU A 220 -0.56 -11.43 -8.67
C LEU A 220 -1.12 -10.77 -7.42
N VAL A 221 -2.18 -9.96 -7.62
CA VAL A 221 -3.15 -9.57 -6.61
C VAL A 221 -4.52 -10.07 -7.04
N VAL A 222 -5.29 -10.59 -6.10
CA VAL A 222 -6.70 -10.99 -6.26
C VAL A 222 -7.56 -10.01 -5.50
N THR A 223 -8.62 -9.52 -6.13
CA THR A 223 -9.54 -8.52 -5.57
C THR A 223 -10.97 -9.01 -5.57
N GLY A 224 -11.79 -8.43 -4.65
CA GLY A 224 -13.22 -8.72 -4.55
C GLY A 224 -13.97 -7.75 -3.63
#